data_26f2a3fc16c6a5e2f48d625c4ff9b85c
#
_entry.id   26f2a3fc16c6a5e2f48d625c4ff9b85c
#
_cell.length_a   1.000
_cell.length_b   1.000
_cell.length_c   1.000
_cell.angle_alpha   90.00
_cell.angle_beta   90.00
_cell.angle_gamma   90.00
#
_symmetry.space_group_name_H-M   'P 1'
#
loop_
_entity.id
_entity.type
_entity.pdbx_description
1 polymer ?
#
loop_
_entity_poly.entity_id
_entity_poly.type
_entity_poly.pdbx_seq_one_letter_code
_entity_poly.pdbx_strand_id
1 'polypeptide(L)'
;MGAGKWIGGVLGFITGGPLGALAGYALGSLFEHGLNEVNRQDTGQQERNSSEGQRNSFMFSLLVLASYIIKADGKVMHSEMELVRRFLRQNFGLGAMTQGEQILLKLFEEQKRVGVLQYRSVIQDSCQQIRNSMMYEQRLQLLNLLVMIAQADGQVPAEELTALKEVTYHLGLSADELDQMLNLRSGASSASSLDDAYRVLGISPSATNDEVKSAYRKMALKHHPDKVAALGEDVRRAAEKKFQEINDAKERIFKARGL
;
A
#
# COMPACT_ATOMS: atom_id res chain seq x y z
N MET A 1 -10.85 -12.38 -20.59
CA MET A 1 -11.82 -11.63 -19.75
C MET A 1 -11.25 -10.24 -19.55
N GLY A 2 -12.02 -9.24 -20.01
CA GLY A 2 -11.46 -8.00 -20.49
C GLY A 2 -10.93 -7.02 -19.47
N ALA A 3 -9.88 -6.35 -19.84
CA ALA A 3 -9.26 -5.20 -19.24
C ALA A 3 -10.25 -4.06 -18.88
N GLY A 4 -11.35 -3.95 -19.65
CA GLY A 4 -12.35 -2.88 -19.46
C GLY A 4 -13.12 -2.92 -18.13
N LYS A 5 -13.31 -4.07 -17.52
CA LYS A 5 -14.02 -4.18 -16.22
C LYS A 5 -13.22 -3.59 -15.06
N TRP A 6 -11.91 -3.74 -15.11
CA TRP A 6 -11.02 -3.21 -14.09
C TRP A 6 -10.97 -1.67 -14.12
N ILE A 7 -10.84 -1.10 -15.30
CA ILE A 7 -10.78 0.35 -15.51
C ILE A 7 -12.11 1.02 -15.16
N GLY A 8 -13.24 0.42 -15.52
CA GLY A 8 -14.58 0.93 -15.16
C GLY A 8 -14.82 0.99 -13.65
N GLY A 9 -14.32 0.02 -12.88
CA GLY A 9 -14.43 0.00 -11.42
C GLY A 9 -13.60 1.10 -10.73
N VAL A 10 -12.42 1.44 -11.27
CA VAL A 10 -11.58 2.55 -10.76
C VAL A 10 -12.28 3.89 -10.97
N LEU A 11 -12.83 4.12 -12.16
CA LEU A 11 -13.51 5.39 -12.49
C LEU A 11 -14.80 5.61 -11.68
N GLY A 12 -15.54 4.55 -11.36
CA GLY A 12 -16.75 4.65 -10.54
C GLY A 12 -16.51 5.08 -9.10
N PHE A 13 -15.32 4.81 -8.55
CA PHE A 13 -14.99 5.12 -7.15
C PHE A 13 -14.16 6.40 -6.99
N ILE A 14 -13.33 6.74 -7.98
CA ILE A 14 -12.45 7.93 -7.96
C ILE A 14 -13.09 9.04 -8.82
N THR A 15 -14.34 9.38 -8.55
CA THR A 15 -15.01 10.48 -9.25
C THR A 15 -14.55 11.83 -8.69
N GLY A 16 -13.63 12.48 -9.39
CA GLY A 16 -13.18 13.82 -9.07
C GLY A 16 -11.93 13.86 -8.15
N GLY A 17 -11.43 15.05 -7.90
CA GLY A 17 -10.25 15.29 -7.08
C GLY A 17 -8.92 14.90 -7.75
N PRO A 18 -7.80 14.99 -7.01
CA PRO A 18 -6.45 14.75 -7.52
C PRO A 18 -6.24 13.34 -8.06
N LEU A 19 -6.75 12.31 -7.38
CA LEU A 19 -6.69 10.92 -7.87
C LEU A 19 -7.48 10.74 -9.17
N GLY A 20 -8.63 11.39 -9.30
CA GLY A 20 -9.42 11.38 -10.53
C GLY A 20 -8.69 12.05 -11.69
N ALA A 21 -7.98 13.15 -11.44
CA ALA A 21 -7.16 13.81 -12.45
C ALA A 21 -5.99 12.93 -12.91
N LEU A 22 -5.28 12.29 -11.99
CA LEU A 22 -4.21 11.33 -12.32
C LEU A 22 -4.76 10.09 -13.04
N ALA A 23 -5.95 9.60 -12.64
CA ALA A 23 -6.60 8.50 -13.32
C ALA A 23 -6.99 8.89 -14.76
N GLY A 24 -7.56 10.08 -14.96
CA GLY A 24 -7.86 10.61 -16.27
C GLY A 24 -6.63 10.71 -17.16
N TYR A 25 -5.51 11.20 -16.65
CA TYR A 25 -4.25 11.25 -17.38
C TYR A 25 -3.69 9.86 -17.68
N ALA A 26 -3.52 9.02 -16.67
CA ALA A 26 -2.87 7.72 -16.82
C ALA A 26 -3.71 6.70 -17.61
N LEU A 27 -5.03 6.79 -17.51
CA LEU A 27 -5.97 5.89 -18.18
C LEU A 27 -6.50 6.45 -19.50
N GLY A 28 -6.53 7.79 -19.68
CA GLY A 28 -7.12 8.45 -20.85
C GLY A 28 -6.55 7.93 -22.16
N SER A 29 -5.24 7.75 -22.25
CA SER A 29 -4.58 7.20 -23.43
C SER A 29 -4.85 5.70 -23.66
N LEU A 30 -5.22 4.96 -22.62
CA LEU A 30 -5.62 3.56 -22.71
C LEU A 30 -7.08 3.42 -23.16
N PHE A 31 -7.90 4.47 -22.93
CA PHE A 31 -9.29 4.56 -23.38
C PHE A 31 -9.45 4.85 -24.86
N GLU A 32 -8.53 5.58 -25.48
CA GLU A 32 -8.62 5.84 -26.93
C GLU A 32 -8.63 4.55 -27.79
N HIS A 33 -8.12 3.45 -27.24
CA HIS A 33 -8.11 2.15 -27.89
C HIS A 33 -9.22 1.18 -27.46
N GLY A 34 -10.06 1.55 -26.44
CA GLY A 34 -11.00 0.60 -25.84
C GLY A 34 -12.41 1.09 -25.52
N LEU A 35 -12.75 2.36 -25.76
CA LEU A 35 -14.03 2.96 -25.33
C LEU A 35 -15.28 2.47 -26.05
N ASN A 36 -15.18 1.70 -27.12
CA ASN A 36 -16.34 1.23 -27.86
C ASN A 36 -17.12 0.07 -27.20
N GLU A 37 -16.64 -0.52 -26.12
CA GLU A 37 -17.30 -1.67 -25.47
C GLU A 37 -17.88 -1.42 -24.06
N VAL A 38 -17.58 -0.29 -23.41
CA VAL A 38 -17.90 -0.10 -21.98
C VAL A 38 -19.29 0.52 -21.73
N ASN A 39 -19.98 0.98 -22.75
CA ASN A 39 -21.27 1.72 -22.60
C ASN A 39 -22.52 0.81 -22.65
N ARG A 40 -22.42 -0.46 -22.24
CA ARG A 40 -23.60 -1.32 -22.08
C ARG A 40 -23.80 -1.67 -20.61
N GLN A 41 -24.83 -1.05 -20.05
CA GLN A 41 -25.50 -1.28 -18.79
C GLN A 41 -25.53 -2.75 -18.37
N ASP A 42 -25.14 -3.01 -17.12
CA ASP A 42 -25.65 -4.16 -16.37
C ASP A 42 -26.01 -3.71 -14.95
N THR A 43 -27.27 -3.38 -14.77
CA THR A 43 -27.92 -3.02 -13.51
C THR A 43 -28.29 -4.29 -12.76
N GLY A 44 -27.40 -4.89 -12.02
CA GLY A 44 -27.82 -6.08 -11.28
C GLY A 44 -26.78 -6.82 -10.43
N GLN A 45 -25.80 -6.14 -9.80
CA GLN A 45 -24.94 -6.81 -8.80
C GLN A 45 -24.27 -5.79 -7.86
N GLN A 46 -25.03 -5.21 -6.97
CA GLN A 46 -24.58 -4.10 -6.12
C GLN A 46 -23.53 -4.49 -5.07
N GLU A 47 -23.52 -5.71 -4.55
CA GLU A 47 -22.57 -6.14 -3.51
C GLU A 47 -21.21 -6.61 -4.07
N ARG A 48 -21.18 -7.26 -5.23
CA ARG A 48 -19.92 -7.62 -5.90
C ARG A 48 -19.20 -6.39 -6.47
N ASN A 49 -19.95 -5.40 -6.93
CA ASN A 49 -19.40 -4.15 -7.46
C ASN A 49 -18.73 -3.28 -6.38
N SER A 50 -19.14 -3.37 -5.11
CA SER A 50 -18.52 -2.59 -4.03
C SER A 50 -17.13 -3.11 -3.64
N SER A 51 -16.94 -4.42 -3.56
CA SER A 51 -15.63 -5.02 -3.22
C SER A 51 -14.63 -4.91 -4.36
N GLU A 52 -15.06 -5.08 -5.62
CA GLU A 52 -14.23 -4.85 -6.80
C GLU A 52 -13.85 -3.37 -6.93
N GLY A 53 -14.76 -2.44 -6.66
CA GLY A 53 -14.50 -1.01 -6.66
C GLY A 53 -13.46 -0.62 -5.60
N GLN A 54 -13.59 -1.12 -4.38
CA GLN A 54 -12.61 -0.89 -3.31
C GLN A 54 -11.23 -1.45 -3.65
N ARG A 55 -11.18 -2.67 -4.18
CA ARG A 55 -9.95 -3.33 -4.62
C ARG A 55 -9.24 -2.55 -5.73
N ASN A 56 -9.98 -2.07 -6.72
CA ASN A 56 -9.44 -1.32 -7.84
C ASN A 56 -8.95 0.07 -7.40
N SER A 57 -9.67 0.72 -6.49
CA SER A 57 -9.26 2.00 -5.90
C SER A 57 -8.00 1.86 -5.06
N PHE A 58 -7.92 0.80 -4.24
CA PHE A 58 -6.72 0.50 -3.47
C PHE A 58 -5.51 0.31 -4.39
N MET A 59 -5.66 -0.47 -5.46
CA MET A 59 -4.58 -0.72 -6.40
C MET A 59 -4.15 0.56 -7.14
N PHE A 60 -5.10 1.38 -7.61
CA PHE A 60 -4.75 2.64 -8.27
C PHE A 60 -4.04 3.59 -7.30
N SER A 61 -4.51 3.68 -6.06
CA SER A 61 -3.84 4.45 -5.00
C SER A 61 -2.42 3.95 -4.74
N LEU A 62 -2.23 2.63 -4.72
CA LEU A 62 -0.89 2.03 -4.60
C LEU A 62 0.02 2.45 -5.74
N LEU A 63 -0.43 2.40 -7.00
CA LEU A 63 0.37 2.80 -8.16
C LEU A 63 0.72 4.29 -8.14
N VAL A 64 -0.23 5.16 -7.76
CA VAL A 64 0.00 6.60 -7.63
C VAL A 64 1.06 6.89 -6.58
N LEU A 65 0.94 6.33 -5.39
CA LEU A 65 1.90 6.56 -4.31
C LEU A 65 3.25 5.86 -4.59
N ALA A 66 3.24 4.65 -5.17
CA ALA A 66 4.46 3.97 -5.59
C ALA A 66 5.24 4.77 -6.63
N SER A 67 4.56 5.44 -7.58
CA SER A 67 5.23 6.28 -8.58
C SER A 67 6.03 7.42 -7.96
N TYR A 68 5.52 7.98 -6.86
CA TYR A 68 6.19 9.06 -6.13
C TYR A 68 7.41 8.55 -5.34
N ILE A 69 7.29 7.40 -4.68
CA ILE A 69 8.36 6.82 -3.87
C ILE A 69 9.48 6.29 -4.77
N ILE A 70 9.18 5.44 -5.75
CA ILE A 70 10.16 4.86 -6.69
C ILE A 70 10.95 5.95 -7.42
N LYS A 71 10.36 7.10 -7.67
CA LYS A 71 11.00 8.19 -8.42
C LYS A 71 11.64 9.26 -7.53
N ALA A 72 11.62 9.07 -6.20
CA ALA A 72 12.08 10.09 -5.25
C ALA A 72 13.58 10.41 -5.39
N ASP A 73 14.43 9.41 -5.64
CA ASP A 73 15.86 9.56 -5.90
C ASP A 73 16.21 9.83 -7.38
N GLY A 74 15.19 9.88 -8.25
CA GLY A 74 15.33 10.08 -9.71
C GLY A 74 15.63 8.80 -10.49
N LYS A 75 15.84 7.65 -9.85
CA LYS A 75 16.10 6.37 -10.48
C LYS A 75 14.88 5.45 -10.31
N VAL A 76 14.80 4.44 -11.15
CA VAL A 76 13.78 3.38 -11.05
C VAL A 76 14.52 2.06 -10.99
N MET A 77 14.43 1.37 -9.87
CA MET A 77 15.12 0.11 -9.69
C MET A 77 14.32 -1.04 -10.29
N HIS A 78 15.02 -1.99 -10.88
CA HIS A 78 14.38 -3.19 -11.48
C HIS A 78 13.64 -4.01 -10.42
N SER A 79 14.21 -4.14 -9.23
CA SER A 79 13.63 -4.86 -8.08
C SER A 79 12.29 -4.31 -7.63
N GLU A 80 12.15 -2.99 -7.57
CA GLU A 80 10.89 -2.31 -7.22
C GLU A 80 9.81 -2.57 -8.27
N MET A 81 10.15 -2.40 -9.56
CA MET A 81 9.24 -2.68 -10.66
C MET A 81 8.82 -4.15 -10.70
N GLU A 82 9.73 -5.09 -10.44
CA GLU A 82 9.41 -6.52 -10.36
C GLU A 82 8.49 -6.84 -9.19
N LEU A 83 8.65 -6.18 -8.05
CA LEU A 83 7.74 -6.37 -6.93
C LEU A 83 6.34 -5.88 -7.28
N VAL A 84 6.21 -4.70 -7.90
CA VAL A 84 4.92 -4.18 -8.38
C VAL A 84 4.29 -5.11 -9.41
N ARG A 85 5.04 -5.58 -10.42
CA ARG A 85 4.55 -6.53 -11.44
C ARG A 85 4.06 -7.82 -10.81
N ARG A 86 4.82 -8.39 -9.86
CA ARG A 86 4.46 -9.61 -9.15
C ARG A 86 3.16 -9.42 -8.37
N PHE A 87 3.05 -8.33 -7.62
CA PHE A 87 1.85 -7.99 -6.87
C PHE A 87 0.62 -7.88 -7.79
N LEU A 88 0.73 -7.13 -8.89
CA LEU A 88 -0.36 -6.96 -9.85
C LEU A 88 -0.76 -8.28 -10.51
N ARG A 89 0.22 -9.09 -10.94
CA ARG A 89 -0.04 -10.38 -11.58
C ARG A 89 -0.75 -11.36 -10.64
N GLN A 90 -0.33 -11.41 -9.39
CA GLN A 90 -0.88 -12.34 -8.41
C GLN A 90 -2.30 -11.97 -7.99
N ASN A 91 -2.57 -10.69 -7.83
CA ASN A 91 -3.88 -10.21 -7.35
C ASN A 91 -4.91 -10.00 -8.46
N PHE A 92 -4.47 -9.56 -9.63
CA PHE A 92 -5.35 -9.04 -10.67
C PHE A 92 -5.17 -9.76 -12.03
N GLY A 93 -4.17 -10.65 -12.10
CA GLY A 93 -3.86 -11.41 -13.30
C GLY A 93 -2.94 -10.66 -14.29
N LEU A 94 -2.57 -11.40 -15.36
CA LEU A 94 -1.57 -10.92 -16.32
C LEU A 94 -1.97 -9.63 -17.04
N GLY A 95 -3.25 -9.50 -17.42
CA GLY A 95 -3.75 -8.30 -18.09
C GLY A 95 -3.63 -7.04 -17.22
N ALA A 96 -3.96 -7.15 -15.94
CA ALA A 96 -3.84 -6.05 -14.98
C ALA A 96 -2.37 -5.71 -14.67
N MET A 97 -1.47 -6.70 -14.69
CA MET A 97 -0.03 -6.45 -14.57
C MET A 97 0.47 -5.54 -15.69
N THR A 98 0.16 -5.88 -16.95
CA THR A 98 0.58 -5.09 -18.11
C THR A 98 0.00 -3.67 -18.06
N GLN A 99 -1.28 -3.53 -17.72
CA GLN A 99 -1.93 -2.21 -17.61
C GLN A 99 -1.41 -1.40 -16.43
N GLY A 100 -1.23 -2.02 -15.26
CA GLY A 100 -0.68 -1.34 -14.09
C GLY A 100 0.75 -0.84 -14.32
N GLU A 101 1.56 -1.59 -15.05
CA GLU A 101 2.88 -1.14 -15.46
C GLU A 101 2.80 0.07 -16.41
N GLN A 102 1.88 0.05 -17.38
CA GLN A 102 1.65 1.20 -18.26
C GLN A 102 1.17 2.44 -17.50
N ILE A 103 0.26 2.26 -16.54
CA ILE A 103 -0.19 3.33 -15.64
C ILE A 103 1.00 3.92 -14.89
N LEU A 104 1.86 3.07 -14.30
CA LEU A 104 3.03 3.53 -13.54
C LEU A 104 4.00 4.32 -14.42
N LEU A 105 4.26 3.86 -15.64
CA LEU A 105 5.09 4.59 -16.61
C LEU A 105 4.49 5.95 -16.98
N LYS A 106 3.18 6.02 -17.19
CA LYS A 106 2.46 7.29 -17.41
C LYS A 106 2.56 8.25 -16.21
N LEU A 107 2.47 7.73 -15.00
CA LEU A 107 2.65 8.54 -13.79
C LEU A 107 4.09 9.10 -13.68
N PHE A 108 5.10 8.33 -14.09
CA PHE A 108 6.47 8.83 -14.19
C PHE A 108 6.64 9.93 -15.27
N GLU A 109 5.97 9.78 -16.42
CA GLU A 109 5.92 10.82 -17.46
C GLU A 109 5.24 12.08 -16.94
N GLU A 110 4.13 11.95 -16.24
CA GLU A 110 3.41 13.08 -15.64
C GLU A 110 4.26 13.82 -14.62
N GLN A 111 4.93 13.09 -13.71
CA GLN A 111 5.87 13.70 -12.76
C GLN A 111 6.96 14.50 -13.47
N LYS A 112 7.51 13.97 -14.56
CA LYS A 112 8.50 14.68 -15.36
C LYS A 112 7.91 15.92 -16.05
N ARG A 113 6.66 15.83 -16.54
CA ARG A 113 5.96 16.91 -17.25
C ARG A 113 5.62 18.09 -16.34
N VAL A 114 5.06 17.83 -15.17
CA VAL A 114 4.60 18.89 -14.24
C VAL A 114 5.72 19.37 -13.31
N GLY A 115 6.79 18.58 -13.16
CA GLY A 115 7.88 18.84 -12.25
C GLY A 115 7.63 18.32 -10.82
N VAL A 116 8.73 18.13 -10.08
CA VAL A 116 8.73 17.47 -8.77
C VAL A 116 7.84 18.20 -7.75
N LEU A 117 7.90 19.52 -7.68
CA LEU A 117 7.13 20.30 -6.68
C LEU A 117 5.63 20.22 -6.92
N GLN A 118 5.21 20.36 -8.18
CA GLN A 118 3.79 20.26 -8.53
C GLN A 118 3.27 18.84 -8.33
N TYR A 119 4.05 17.83 -8.73
CA TYR A 119 3.67 16.43 -8.53
C TYR A 119 3.53 16.09 -7.04
N ARG A 120 4.46 16.57 -6.22
CA ARG A 120 4.41 16.43 -4.75
C ARG A 120 3.10 16.97 -4.17
N SER A 121 2.67 18.17 -4.58
CA SER A 121 1.39 18.74 -4.15
C SER A 121 0.22 17.82 -4.53
N VAL A 122 0.20 17.31 -5.77
CA VAL A 122 -0.84 16.37 -6.22
C VAL A 122 -0.84 15.08 -5.40
N ILE A 123 0.33 14.57 -5.00
CA ILE A 123 0.44 13.39 -4.13
C ILE A 123 -0.10 13.69 -2.72
N GLN A 124 0.20 14.84 -2.14
CA GLN A 124 -0.32 15.24 -0.83
C GLN A 124 -1.86 15.29 -0.84
N ASP A 125 -2.43 15.92 -1.84
CA ASP A 125 -3.89 15.99 -2.03
C ASP A 125 -4.51 14.62 -2.29
N SER A 126 -3.82 13.75 -3.04
CA SER A 126 -4.22 12.36 -3.26
C SER A 126 -4.22 11.56 -1.96
N CYS A 127 -3.21 11.74 -1.11
CA CYS A 127 -3.17 11.11 0.22
C CYS A 127 -4.36 11.55 1.09
N GLN A 128 -4.76 12.82 1.05
CA GLN A 128 -5.93 13.30 1.78
C GLN A 128 -7.22 12.68 1.23
N GLN A 129 -7.36 12.55 -0.09
CA GLN A 129 -8.49 11.87 -0.71
C GLN A 129 -8.54 10.39 -0.27
N ILE A 130 -7.41 9.68 -0.27
CA ILE A 130 -7.29 8.30 0.21
C ILE A 130 -7.68 8.22 1.70
N ARG A 131 -7.18 9.15 2.53
CA ARG A 131 -7.51 9.21 3.95
C ARG A 131 -9.00 9.34 4.22
N ASN A 132 -9.72 10.08 3.38
CA ASN A 132 -11.15 10.30 3.53
C ASN A 132 -12.00 9.13 2.99
N SER A 133 -11.47 8.32 2.07
CA SER A 133 -12.19 7.25 1.38
C SER A 133 -11.83 5.83 1.87
N MET A 134 -10.67 5.65 2.49
CA MET A 134 -10.20 4.35 2.97
C MET A 134 -10.18 4.26 4.49
N MET A 135 -10.54 3.08 5.01
CA MET A 135 -10.40 2.77 6.42
C MET A 135 -8.94 2.80 6.86
N TYR A 136 -8.71 3.00 8.15
CA TYR A 136 -7.37 3.08 8.72
C TYR A 136 -6.51 1.84 8.38
N GLU A 137 -7.06 0.64 8.50
CA GLU A 137 -6.38 -0.61 8.23
C GLU A 137 -5.98 -0.78 6.75
N GLN A 138 -6.82 -0.29 5.84
CA GLN A 138 -6.53 -0.27 4.41
C GLN A 138 -5.36 0.67 4.10
N ARG A 139 -5.33 1.85 4.70
CA ARG A 139 -4.21 2.81 4.57
C ARG A 139 -2.92 2.26 5.15
N LEU A 140 -3.02 1.54 6.27
CA LEU A 140 -1.87 0.88 6.90
C LEU A 140 -1.29 -0.21 5.99
N GLN A 141 -2.13 -1.01 5.33
CA GLN A 141 -1.67 -2.00 4.35
C GLN A 141 -1.11 -1.36 3.07
N LEU A 142 -1.68 -0.23 2.64
CA LEU A 142 -1.13 0.55 1.55
C LEU A 142 0.31 1.00 1.86
N LEU A 143 0.54 1.57 3.06
CA LEU A 143 1.87 1.95 3.52
C LEU A 143 2.81 0.73 3.63
N ASN A 144 2.35 -0.39 4.16
CA ASN A 144 3.16 -1.61 4.25
C ASN A 144 3.64 -2.09 2.86
N LEU A 145 2.78 -2.05 1.85
CA LEU A 145 3.16 -2.40 0.47
C LEU A 145 4.15 -1.40 -0.12
N LEU A 146 4.00 -0.10 0.16
CA LEU A 146 4.95 0.94 -0.28
C LEU A 146 6.33 0.74 0.35
N VAL A 147 6.39 0.41 1.65
CA VAL A 147 7.64 0.05 2.33
C VAL A 147 8.26 -1.22 1.73
N MET A 148 7.43 -2.20 1.36
CA MET A 148 7.92 -3.40 0.66
C MET A 148 8.55 -3.08 -0.69
N ILE A 149 7.96 -2.16 -1.44
CA ILE A 149 8.49 -1.72 -2.74
C ILE A 149 9.82 -1.01 -2.54
N ALA A 150 9.91 -0.02 -1.65
CA ALA A 150 11.11 0.73 -1.36
C ALA A 150 12.27 -0.15 -0.81
N GLN A 151 11.95 -1.25 -0.13
CA GLN A 151 12.93 -2.23 0.39
C GLN A 151 13.22 -3.40 -0.56
N ALA A 152 12.80 -3.33 -1.83
CA ALA A 152 12.90 -4.46 -2.76
C ALA A 152 14.34 -4.88 -3.05
N ASP A 153 15.31 -3.98 -2.92
CA ASP A 153 16.75 -4.24 -3.07
C ASP A 153 17.51 -4.39 -1.73
N GLY A 154 16.78 -4.23 -0.60
CA GLY A 154 17.34 -4.38 0.75
C GLY A 154 17.77 -3.07 1.42
N GLN A 155 17.80 -1.95 0.69
CA GLN A 155 18.12 -0.63 1.22
C GLN A 155 17.08 0.39 0.76
N VAL A 156 16.76 1.35 1.64
CA VAL A 156 15.85 2.47 1.31
C VAL A 156 16.70 3.74 1.22
N PRO A 157 16.85 4.35 0.04
CA PRO A 157 17.51 5.63 -0.12
C PRO A 157 16.89 6.72 0.76
N ALA A 158 17.68 7.74 1.13
CA ALA A 158 17.23 8.81 2.01
C ALA A 158 16.05 9.62 1.40
N GLU A 159 16.04 9.77 0.10
CA GLU A 159 14.99 10.45 -0.66
C GLU A 159 13.68 9.64 -0.62
N GLU A 160 13.73 8.35 -0.79
CA GLU A 160 12.56 7.46 -0.68
C GLU A 160 12.04 7.39 0.75
N LEU A 161 12.95 7.33 1.75
CA LEU A 161 12.55 7.41 3.16
C LEU A 161 11.83 8.71 3.47
N THR A 162 12.29 9.83 2.89
CA THR A 162 11.63 11.13 3.03
C THR A 162 10.25 11.12 2.39
N ALA A 163 10.12 10.55 1.19
CA ALA A 163 8.84 10.40 0.51
C ALA A 163 7.88 9.48 1.30
N LEU A 164 8.37 8.37 1.87
CA LEU A 164 7.59 7.49 2.74
C LEU A 164 7.08 8.21 3.98
N LYS A 165 7.91 9.01 4.65
CA LYS A 165 7.50 9.81 5.83
C LYS A 165 6.41 10.81 5.47
N GLU A 166 6.53 11.49 4.34
CA GLU A 166 5.55 12.44 3.85
C GLU A 166 4.21 11.76 3.53
N VAL A 167 4.22 10.67 2.77
CA VAL A 167 3.04 9.88 2.46
C VAL A 167 2.38 9.37 3.75
N THR A 168 3.16 8.85 4.71
CA THR A 168 2.67 8.40 6.01
C THR A 168 1.89 9.48 6.74
N TYR A 169 2.46 10.68 6.82
CA TYR A 169 1.83 11.83 7.48
C TYR A 169 0.51 12.22 6.81
N HIS A 170 0.49 12.36 5.49
CA HIS A 170 -0.72 12.77 4.74
C HIS A 170 -1.79 11.68 4.69
N LEU A 171 -1.42 10.40 4.78
CA LEU A 171 -2.36 9.30 4.97
C LEU A 171 -2.99 9.28 6.38
N GLY A 172 -2.51 10.12 7.31
CA GLY A 172 -2.96 10.16 8.70
C GLY A 172 -2.53 8.92 9.49
N LEU A 173 -1.33 8.42 9.19
CA LEU A 173 -0.65 7.35 9.91
C LEU A 173 0.48 7.95 10.76
N SER A 174 0.94 7.23 11.78
CA SER A 174 1.99 7.71 12.68
C SER A 174 3.39 7.38 12.14
N ALA A 175 4.39 8.18 12.53
CA ALA A 175 5.78 7.88 12.24
C ALA A 175 6.23 6.54 12.86
N ASP A 176 5.74 6.20 14.05
CA ASP A 176 6.04 4.93 14.72
C ASP A 176 5.58 3.73 13.89
N GLU A 177 4.46 3.83 13.17
CA GLU A 177 3.98 2.76 12.29
C GLU A 177 4.90 2.54 11.10
N LEU A 178 5.41 3.62 10.52
CA LEU A 178 6.42 3.54 9.46
C LEU A 178 7.73 2.95 9.98
N ASP A 179 8.23 3.43 11.12
CA ASP A 179 9.48 2.95 11.72
C ASP A 179 9.39 1.46 12.08
N GLN A 180 8.26 1.00 12.61
CA GLN A 180 8.01 -0.42 12.85
C GLN A 180 8.06 -1.25 11.56
N MET A 181 7.45 -0.76 10.46
CA MET A 181 7.46 -1.46 9.17
C MET A 181 8.87 -1.54 8.58
N LEU A 182 9.66 -0.48 8.67
CA LEU A 182 11.04 -0.44 8.21
C LEU A 182 11.94 -1.37 9.03
N ASN A 183 11.83 -1.35 10.36
CA ASN A 183 12.66 -2.14 11.28
C ASN A 183 12.37 -3.65 11.22
N LEU A 184 11.11 -4.04 11.02
CA LEU A 184 10.73 -5.45 10.92
C LEU A 184 11.39 -6.17 9.74
N ARG A 185 11.72 -5.47 8.68
CA ARG A 185 12.36 -6.06 7.50
C ARG A 185 13.89 -6.01 7.55
N SER A 186 14.44 -5.00 8.19
CA SER A 186 15.89 -4.88 8.39
C SER A 186 16.45 -5.95 9.35
N GLY A 187 15.61 -6.52 10.21
CA GLY A 187 15.97 -7.55 11.19
C GLY A 187 15.86 -9.01 10.73
N ALA A 188 15.54 -9.27 9.46
CA ALA A 188 15.26 -10.63 8.95
C ALA A 188 16.50 -11.52 8.71
N SER A 189 17.69 -11.11 9.15
CA SER A 189 18.91 -11.92 9.00
C SER A 189 19.73 -12.00 10.28
N SER A 190 19.15 -12.47 11.36
CA SER A 190 19.82 -13.20 12.45
C SER A 190 18.90 -13.23 13.67
N ALA A 191 18.97 -14.30 14.46
CA ALA A 191 18.18 -14.62 15.64
C ALA A 191 17.62 -13.36 16.33
N SER A 192 16.33 -13.08 16.11
CA SER A 192 15.68 -11.88 16.60
C SER A 192 15.85 -11.78 18.12
N SER A 193 16.52 -10.74 18.55
CA SER A 193 16.71 -10.43 19.96
C SER A 193 15.36 -10.17 20.63
N LEU A 194 15.30 -10.32 21.95
CA LEU A 194 14.13 -9.96 22.73
C LEU A 194 13.76 -8.47 22.54
N ASP A 195 14.77 -7.62 22.32
CA ASP A 195 14.60 -6.20 22.03
C ASP A 195 13.85 -5.96 20.71
N ASP A 196 14.07 -6.81 19.70
CA ASP A 196 13.31 -6.74 18.45
C ASP A 196 11.83 -7.05 18.67
N ALA A 197 11.51 -8.00 19.55
CA ALA A 197 10.13 -8.31 19.89
C ALA A 197 9.43 -7.13 20.58
N TYR A 198 10.11 -6.40 21.47
CA TYR A 198 9.57 -5.17 22.05
C TYR A 198 9.37 -4.07 21.00
N ARG A 199 10.28 -3.91 20.05
CA ARG A 199 10.13 -2.96 18.94
C ARG A 199 8.95 -3.30 18.04
N VAL A 200 8.74 -4.60 17.75
CA VAL A 200 7.56 -5.07 16.98
C VAL A 200 6.26 -4.66 17.63
N LEU A 201 6.15 -4.73 18.95
CA LEU A 201 4.97 -4.29 19.69
C LEU A 201 4.94 -2.77 19.94
N GLY A 202 6.00 -2.04 19.58
CA GLY A 202 6.09 -0.58 19.78
C GLY A 202 6.17 -0.17 21.24
N ILE A 203 6.85 -0.96 22.09
CA ILE A 203 6.98 -0.71 23.52
C ILE A 203 8.42 -0.86 23.99
N SER A 204 8.72 -0.25 25.14
CA SER A 204 10.02 -0.38 25.79
C SER A 204 10.19 -1.78 26.42
N PRO A 205 11.42 -2.32 26.50
CA PRO A 205 11.73 -3.49 27.32
C PRO A 205 11.35 -3.33 28.81
N SER A 206 11.26 -2.10 29.30
CA SER A 206 10.83 -1.76 30.67
C SER A 206 9.30 -1.69 30.85
N ALA A 207 8.50 -1.86 29.79
CA ALA A 207 7.05 -1.84 29.87
C ALA A 207 6.52 -2.90 30.83
N THR A 208 5.43 -2.61 31.53
CA THR A 208 4.76 -3.54 32.42
C THR A 208 4.08 -4.69 31.65
N ASN A 209 3.74 -5.77 32.32
CA ASN A 209 3.06 -6.91 31.71
C ASN A 209 1.69 -6.52 31.11
N ASP A 210 0.99 -5.58 31.73
CA ASP A 210 -0.30 -5.09 31.23
C ASP A 210 -0.13 -4.19 30.01
N GLU A 211 0.94 -3.39 29.96
CA GLU A 211 1.29 -2.62 28.77
C GLU A 211 1.65 -3.54 27.60
N VAL A 212 2.39 -4.63 27.84
CA VAL A 212 2.69 -5.64 26.82
C VAL A 212 1.40 -6.27 26.26
N LYS A 213 0.47 -6.69 27.14
CA LYS A 213 -0.82 -7.26 26.73
C LYS A 213 -1.67 -6.27 25.96
N SER A 214 -1.68 -5.00 26.40
CA SER A 214 -2.43 -3.92 25.75
C SER A 214 -1.87 -3.60 24.37
N ALA A 215 -0.54 -3.46 24.26
CA ALA A 215 0.15 -3.22 23.00
C ALA A 215 -0.10 -4.36 22.00
N TYR A 216 0.04 -5.61 22.43
CA TYR A 216 -0.28 -6.77 21.59
C TYR A 216 -1.73 -6.71 21.07
N ARG A 217 -2.73 -6.49 21.93
CA ARG A 217 -4.14 -6.43 21.51
C ARG A 217 -4.36 -5.31 20.48
N LYS A 218 -3.76 -4.15 20.71
CA LYS A 218 -3.84 -3.00 19.81
C LYS A 218 -3.23 -3.32 18.43
N MET A 219 -2.03 -3.94 18.41
CA MET A 219 -1.34 -4.31 17.17
C MET A 219 -2.07 -5.42 16.42
N ALA A 220 -2.52 -6.47 17.13
CA ALA A 220 -3.29 -7.57 16.55
C ALA A 220 -4.60 -7.08 15.91
N LEU A 221 -5.30 -6.15 16.57
CA LEU A 221 -6.53 -5.58 16.03
C LEU A 221 -6.26 -4.71 14.79
N LYS A 222 -5.16 -3.93 14.77
CA LYS A 222 -4.77 -3.08 13.65
C LYS A 222 -4.39 -3.87 12.39
N HIS A 223 -3.71 -5.00 12.57
CA HIS A 223 -3.18 -5.81 11.48
C HIS A 223 -3.98 -7.09 11.21
N HIS A 224 -5.25 -7.13 11.68
CA HIS A 224 -6.08 -8.31 11.46
C HIS A 224 -6.37 -8.51 9.97
N PRO A 225 -6.09 -9.71 9.40
CA PRO A 225 -6.23 -9.94 7.96
C PRO A 225 -7.67 -9.80 7.44
N ASP A 226 -8.68 -10.07 8.27
CA ASP A 226 -10.09 -9.92 7.87
C ASP A 226 -10.47 -8.49 7.49
N LYS A 227 -9.82 -7.49 8.09
CA LYS A 227 -10.09 -6.08 7.80
C LYS A 227 -9.68 -5.64 6.39
N VAL A 228 -8.84 -6.41 5.75
CA VAL A 228 -8.33 -6.15 4.40
C VAL A 228 -8.65 -7.27 3.42
N ALA A 229 -9.44 -8.27 3.83
CA ALA A 229 -9.78 -9.44 3.01
C ALA A 229 -10.44 -9.06 1.66
N ALA A 230 -11.23 -7.98 1.64
CA ALA A 230 -11.88 -7.47 0.43
C ALA A 230 -10.91 -6.86 -0.59
N LEU A 231 -9.66 -6.54 -0.21
CA LEU A 231 -8.67 -5.89 -1.08
C LEU A 231 -7.89 -6.87 -1.97
N GLY A 232 -8.04 -8.15 -1.74
CA GLY A 232 -7.39 -9.22 -2.52
C GLY A 232 -6.44 -10.09 -1.69
N GLU A 233 -6.09 -11.24 -2.26
CA GLU A 233 -5.39 -12.32 -1.55
C GLU A 233 -3.97 -11.91 -1.10
N ASP A 234 -3.22 -11.15 -1.92
CA ASP A 234 -1.85 -10.77 -1.54
C ASP A 234 -1.83 -9.65 -0.50
N VAL A 235 -2.84 -8.75 -0.52
CA VAL A 235 -3.02 -7.77 0.56
C VAL A 235 -3.35 -8.50 1.85
N ARG A 236 -4.23 -9.51 1.79
CA ARG A 236 -4.54 -10.38 2.92
C ARG A 236 -3.31 -11.13 3.43
N ARG A 237 -2.51 -11.73 2.54
CA ARG A 237 -1.26 -12.43 2.92
C ARG A 237 -0.22 -11.50 3.52
N ALA A 238 -0.10 -10.26 3.03
CA ALA A 238 0.78 -9.27 3.63
C ALA A 238 0.35 -8.94 5.06
N ALA A 239 -0.96 -8.78 5.28
CA ALA A 239 -1.53 -8.58 6.61
C ALA A 239 -1.34 -9.82 7.51
N GLU A 240 -1.55 -11.03 7.01
CA GLU A 240 -1.31 -12.29 7.72
C GLU A 240 0.14 -12.42 8.17
N LYS A 241 1.10 -12.13 7.28
CA LYS A 241 2.51 -12.16 7.62
C LYS A 241 2.84 -11.19 8.75
N LYS A 242 2.31 -9.97 8.67
CA LYS A 242 2.49 -8.95 9.72
C LYS A 242 1.84 -9.38 11.04
N PHE A 243 0.65 -9.95 10.98
CA PHE A 243 -0.04 -10.49 12.14
C PHE A 243 0.73 -11.63 12.80
N GLN A 244 1.36 -12.50 12.02
CA GLN A 244 2.24 -13.56 12.51
C GLN A 244 3.47 -13.01 13.23
N GLU A 245 4.14 -12.00 12.65
CA GLU A 245 5.27 -11.31 13.28
C GLU A 245 4.90 -10.72 14.65
N ILE A 246 3.70 -10.16 14.77
CA ILE A 246 3.16 -9.63 16.04
C ILE A 246 2.92 -10.76 17.06
N ASN A 247 2.38 -11.89 16.63
CA ASN A 247 2.15 -13.05 17.49
C ASN A 247 3.48 -13.64 17.98
N ASP A 248 4.45 -13.82 17.10
CA ASP A 248 5.78 -14.33 17.43
C ASP A 248 6.50 -13.40 18.43
N ALA A 249 6.38 -12.10 18.25
CA ALA A 249 6.93 -11.11 19.16
C ALA A 249 6.30 -11.23 20.57
N LYS A 250 4.96 -11.32 20.63
CA LYS A 250 4.24 -11.54 21.91
C LYS A 250 4.71 -12.82 22.60
N GLU A 251 4.81 -13.95 21.88
CA GLU A 251 5.20 -15.24 22.45
C GLU A 251 6.61 -15.19 23.03
N ARG A 252 7.55 -14.54 22.35
CA ARG A 252 8.92 -14.35 22.86
C ARG A 252 8.96 -13.53 24.14
N ILE A 253 8.24 -12.40 24.17
CA ILE A 253 8.18 -11.54 25.36
C ILE A 253 7.51 -12.30 26.51
N PHE A 254 6.41 -13.01 26.27
CA PHE A 254 5.72 -13.77 27.30
C PHE A 254 6.61 -14.87 27.86
N LYS A 255 7.28 -15.63 27.00
CA LYS A 255 8.24 -16.68 27.41
C LYS A 255 9.38 -16.10 28.25
N ALA A 256 9.94 -14.96 27.83
CA ALA A 256 11.04 -14.32 28.55
C ALA A 256 10.61 -13.75 29.91
N ARG A 257 9.36 -13.38 30.07
CA ARG A 257 8.79 -12.83 31.33
C ARG A 257 8.08 -13.87 32.20
N GLY A 258 7.95 -15.12 31.75
CA GLY A 258 7.23 -16.16 32.48
C GLY A 258 5.71 -15.94 32.55
N LEU A 259 5.09 -15.38 31.46
CA LEU A 259 3.65 -15.06 31.35
C LEU A 259 2.90 -16.15 30.60
#